data_df576e2de3a5b78536e66b302c7046bb
#
_entry.id   df576e2de3a5b78536e66b302c7046bb
#
_cell.length_a   1.000
_cell.length_b   1.000
_cell.length_c   1.000
_cell.angle_alpha   90.00
_cell.angle_beta   90.00
_cell.angle_gamma   90.00
#
_symmetry.space_group_name_H-M   'P 1'
#
loop_
_entity.id
_entity.type
_entity.pdbx_description
1 polymer ?
#
loop_
_entity_poly.entity_id
_entity_poly.type
_entity_poly.pdbx_seq_one_letter_code
_entity_poly.pdbx_strand_id
1 'polypeptide(L)'
;MKTHIAIVVYNRFHNIKHWLEVWDKCVKDDTELIVIHNFDTRAPEYEELCSKHGVLYLRFPNIGYDIGRFQDLCRGRLTGFPEDWQRVLWCTDDTFPMSYDFVAQFNRAMKRDVGVVCMYISPYVKRHIRTTGFMIDRSTAERLTFPADPIVTKQDCFLFEHRSKRGIFYNQVIDMGLNVEMVAPNKTSPLWDSGYHRRVDREKEHRKTFGEVNRNDKILFICPIYKTYPQIISSLLLQTHKNWVLMLIHDGPDTKNIAQFIPEDERIQFMETPKHGGCWGHYIRQIGIEAFKDIADYVVVTNPDNYLTPVYCEYLLKGFGEKDSSVAVYCSEMTHNYKARQTIQCRLEIGYIDISGIMIRSDAAAEVGWQDITSHSADWVFINDLIKKFGSQRFHRVKGNLFVHN
;
A
#
# COMPACT_ATOMS: atom_id res chain seq x y z
N MET A 1 28.23 7.44 2.17
CA MET A 1 28.21 6.24 1.27
C MET A 1 26.99 6.37 0.38
N LYS A 2 27.23 6.41 -0.91
CA LYS A 2 26.18 6.60 -1.91
C LYS A 2 25.19 5.43 -1.91
N THR A 3 23.91 5.73 -1.85
CA THR A 3 22.81 4.77 -1.91
C THR A 3 22.07 4.91 -3.23
N HIS A 4 21.91 3.81 -3.95
CA HIS A 4 21.06 3.78 -5.14
C HIS A 4 19.71 3.17 -4.79
N ILE A 5 18.64 3.73 -5.33
CA ILE A 5 17.31 3.15 -5.25
C ILE A 5 16.98 2.60 -6.64
N ALA A 6 16.73 1.31 -6.72
CA ALA A 6 16.32 0.65 -7.95
C ALA A 6 14.84 0.26 -7.86
N ILE A 7 14.02 0.81 -8.74
CA ILE A 7 12.61 0.44 -8.85
C ILE A 7 12.42 -0.39 -10.10
N VAL A 8 12.05 -1.65 -9.92
CA VAL A 8 11.75 -2.54 -11.05
C VAL A 8 10.27 -2.43 -11.42
N VAL A 9 10.02 -2.05 -12.66
CA VAL A 9 8.70 -1.76 -13.21
C VAL A 9 8.36 -2.74 -14.31
N TYR A 10 7.10 -3.13 -14.41
CA TYR A 10 6.61 -3.90 -15.54
C TYR A 10 5.63 -3.08 -16.41
N ASN A 11 4.40 -2.90 -15.99
CA ASN A 11 3.36 -2.23 -16.78
C ASN A 11 2.40 -1.43 -15.89
N ARG A 12 2.96 -0.48 -15.10
CA ARG A 12 2.18 0.32 -14.13
C ARG A 12 2.64 1.76 -14.14
N PHE A 13 2.36 2.42 -15.25
CA PHE A 13 2.79 3.80 -15.48
C PHE A 13 2.43 4.75 -14.33
N HIS A 14 1.18 4.71 -13.85
CA HIS A 14 0.75 5.61 -12.78
C HIS A 14 1.45 5.34 -11.43
N ASN A 15 1.90 4.10 -11.17
CA ASN A 15 2.69 3.83 -9.97
C ASN A 15 4.03 4.55 -10.04
N ILE A 16 4.68 4.52 -11.20
CA ILE A 16 5.96 5.22 -11.39
C ILE A 16 5.77 6.73 -11.37
N LYS A 17 4.71 7.25 -11.97
CA LYS A 17 4.38 8.67 -11.87
C LYS A 17 4.28 9.10 -10.41
N HIS A 18 3.51 8.37 -9.60
CA HIS A 18 3.39 8.63 -8.17
C HIS A 18 4.74 8.52 -7.43
N TRP A 19 5.55 7.49 -7.72
CA TRP A 19 6.88 7.34 -7.16
C TRP A 19 7.77 8.56 -7.39
N LEU A 20 7.78 9.06 -8.64
CA LEU A 20 8.62 10.19 -9.02
C LEU A 20 8.13 11.50 -8.41
N GLU A 21 6.82 11.72 -8.32
CA GLU A 21 6.22 12.86 -7.61
C GLU A 21 6.60 12.89 -6.13
N VAL A 22 6.63 11.72 -5.47
CA VAL A 22 7.09 11.60 -4.09
C VAL A 22 8.60 11.79 -3.99
N TRP A 23 9.35 11.20 -4.94
CA TRP A 23 10.80 11.32 -4.99
C TRP A 23 11.30 12.75 -5.08
N ASP A 24 10.61 13.61 -5.83
CA ASP A 24 10.97 15.03 -5.93
C ASP A 24 10.94 15.76 -4.59
N LYS A 25 10.15 15.27 -3.65
CA LYS A 25 9.98 15.80 -2.30
C LYS A 25 10.87 15.12 -1.25
N CYS A 26 11.57 14.04 -1.64
CA CYS A 26 12.42 13.29 -0.71
C CYS A 26 13.74 14.01 -0.41
N VAL A 27 14.28 13.75 0.77
CA VAL A 27 15.65 14.11 1.11
C VAL A 27 16.60 13.21 0.30
N LYS A 28 17.38 13.82 -0.60
CA LYS A 28 18.21 13.14 -1.61
C LYS A 28 19.68 13.03 -1.22
N ASP A 29 20.02 13.16 0.05
CA ASP A 29 21.40 13.13 0.53
C ASP A 29 22.13 11.87 0.02
N ASP A 30 23.09 12.05 -0.88
CA ASP A 30 23.94 11.01 -1.43
C ASP A 30 23.15 9.81 -2.01
N THR A 31 21.95 10.09 -2.58
CA THR A 31 21.01 9.07 -3.06
C THR A 31 20.61 9.33 -4.51
N GLU A 32 20.60 8.30 -5.33
CA GLU A 32 20.15 8.33 -6.71
C GLU A 32 19.01 7.32 -6.94
N LEU A 33 18.00 7.75 -7.70
CA LEU A 33 16.87 6.90 -8.10
C LEU A 33 17.09 6.40 -9.54
N ILE A 34 16.83 5.11 -9.73
CA ILE A 34 16.95 4.43 -11.03
C ILE A 34 15.67 3.63 -11.27
N VAL A 35 15.04 3.84 -12.40
CA VAL A 35 13.91 3.05 -12.86
C VAL A 35 14.38 1.98 -13.82
N ILE A 36 14.13 0.72 -13.49
CA ILE A 36 14.47 -0.46 -14.29
C ILE A 36 13.17 -1.00 -14.88
N HIS A 37 12.94 -0.76 -16.16
CA HIS A 37 11.71 -1.16 -16.84
C HIS A 37 11.89 -2.52 -17.53
N ASN A 38 11.25 -3.53 -16.99
CA ASN A 38 11.18 -4.88 -17.55
C ASN A 38 10.01 -4.98 -18.53
N PHE A 39 10.23 -4.57 -19.77
CA PHE A 39 9.17 -4.58 -20.78
C PHE A 39 9.72 -4.83 -22.18
N ASP A 40 9.08 -5.72 -22.92
CA ASP A 40 9.60 -6.18 -24.23
C ASP A 40 9.46 -5.10 -25.32
N THR A 41 8.45 -4.25 -25.22
CA THR A 41 8.22 -3.16 -26.18
C THR A 41 8.74 -1.83 -25.65
N ARG A 42 9.04 -0.91 -26.58
CA ARG A 42 9.41 0.46 -26.21
C ARG A 42 8.20 1.18 -25.62
N ALA A 43 8.42 1.88 -24.53
CA ALA A 43 7.40 2.66 -23.81
C ALA A 43 7.95 4.08 -23.56
N PRO A 44 7.88 4.96 -24.57
CA PRO A 44 8.50 6.29 -24.51
C PRO A 44 7.94 7.15 -23.38
N GLU A 45 6.71 6.95 -23.00
CA GLU A 45 6.08 7.66 -21.88
C GLU A 45 6.79 7.47 -20.54
N TYR A 46 7.40 6.29 -20.29
CA TYR A 46 8.21 6.05 -19.09
C TYR A 46 9.56 6.78 -19.18
N GLU A 47 10.18 6.77 -20.35
CA GLU A 47 11.45 7.44 -20.60
C GLU A 47 11.30 8.96 -20.44
N GLU A 48 10.26 9.54 -21.02
CA GLU A 48 9.93 10.96 -20.90
C GLU A 48 9.63 11.36 -19.45
N LEU A 49 8.86 10.53 -18.75
CA LEU A 49 8.54 10.77 -17.36
C LEU A 49 9.79 10.76 -16.48
N CYS A 50 10.66 9.76 -16.61
CA CYS A 50 11.89 9.68 -15.84
C CYS A 50 12.82 10.85 -16.16
N SER A 51 12.95 11.22 -17.45
CA SER A 51 13.74 12.38 -17.89
C SER A 51 13.25 13.68 -17.26
N LYS A 52 11.93 13.90 -17.20
CA LYS A 52 11.32 15.08 -16.57
C LYS A 52 11.73 15.23 -15.10
N HIS A 53 11.89 14.12 -14.38
CA HIS A 53 12.26 14.08 -12.97
C HIS A 53 13.79 13.92 -12.74
N GLY A 54 14.59 13.92 -13.80
CA GLY A 54 16.05 13.75 -13.70
C GLY A 54 16.47 12.37 -13.19
N VAL A 55 15.70 11.34 -13.46
CA VAL A 55 15.90 9.98 -12.98
C VAL A 55 16.44 9.08 -14.10
N LEU A 56 17.45 8.28 -13.79
CA LEU A 56 18.01 7.32 -14.74
C LEU A 56 16.98 6.24 -15.09
N TYR A 57 16.72 6.06 -16.38
CA TYR A 57 15.81 5.06 -16.91
C TYR A 57 16.60 3.98 -17.68
N LEU A 58 16.41 2.72 -17.27
CA LEU A 58 17.02 1.57 -17.91
C LEU A 58 15.90 0.61 -18.37
N ARG A 59 16.03 0.10 -19.61
CA ARG A 59 15.03 -0.81 -20.17
C ARG A 59 15.66 -2.17 -20.49
N PHE A 60 14.98 -3.24 -20.10
CA PHE A 60 15.39 -4.61 -20.36
C PHE A 60 14.21 -5.45 -20.84
N PRO A 61 14.44 -6.55 -21.58
CA PRO A 61 13.41 -7.54 -21.86
C PRO A 61 12.81 -8.09 -20.56
N ASN A 62 11.51 -8.44 -20.58
CA ASN A 62 10.83 -8.99 -19.40
C ASN A 62 11.19 -10.46 -19.16
N ILE A 63 12.43 -10.71 -18.78
CA ILE A 63 12.97 -12.03 -18.46
C ILE A 63 13.38 -12.06 -17.00
N GLY A 64 12.95 -13.06 -16.25
CA GLY A 64 13.35 -13.29 -14.84
C GLY A 64 12.74 -12.35 -13.83
N TYR A 65 11.78 -11.52 -14.23
CA TYR A 65 11.07 -10.59 -13.34
C TYR A 65 12.02 -9.62 -12.60
N ASP A 66 11.64 -9.16 -11.42
CA ASP A 66 12.45 -8.31 -10.54
C ASP A 66 13.70 -9.04 -10.02
N ILE A 67 13.58 -10.33 -9.67
CA ILE A 67 14.69 -11.12 -9.13
C ILE A 67 15.75 -11.40 -10.21
N GLY A 68 15.36 -11.58 -11.46
CA GLY A 68 16.30 -11.71 -12.57
C GLY A 68 17.12 -10.45 -12.76
N ARG A 69 16.52 -9.27 -12.65
CA ARG A 69 17.24 -8.00 -12.70
C ARG A 69 18.14 -7.81 -11.47
N PHE A 70 17.67 -8.24 -10.29
CA PHE A 70 18.53 -8.23 -9.11
C PHE A 70 19.74 -9.16 -9.25
N GLN A 71 19.55 -10.36 -9.81
CA GLN A 71 20.66 -11.26 -10.16
C GLN A 71 21.64 -10.59 -11.12
N ASP A 72 21.15 -9.93 -12.16
CA ASP A 72 22.01 -9.23 -13.12
C ASP A 72 22.82 -8.11 -12.45
N LEU A 73 22.25 -7.38 -11.51
CA LEU A 73 22.98 -6.42 -10.68
C LEU A 73 24.07 -7.12 -9.85
N CYS A 74 23.75 -8.20 -9.15
CA CYS A 74 24.71 -8.96 -8.33
C CYS A 74 25.87 -9.55 -9.16
N ARG A 75 25.66 -9.80 -10.45
CA ARG A 75 26.64 -10.38 -11.38
C ARG A 75 27.33 -9.33 -12.27
N GLY A 76 27.08 -8.05 -12.06
CA GLY A 76 27.63 -6.98 -12.91
C GLY A 76 27.12 -7.00 -14.35
N ARG A 77 25.95 -7.59 -14.60
CA ARG A 77 25.35 -7.71 -15.94
C ARG A 77 24.24 -6.68 -16.21
N LEU A 78 23.88 -5.88 -15.22
CA LEU A 78 22.82 -4.86 -15.37
C LEU A 78 23.40 -3.62 -16.08
N THR A 79 23.46 -3.68 -17.39
CA THR A 79 24.07 -2.65 -18.25
C THR A 79 23.45 -1.28 -18.02
N GLY A 80 24.28 -0.27 -17.83
CA GLY A 80 23.86 1.12 -17.58
C GLY A 80 23.57 1.44 -16.12
N PHE A 81 23.53 0.45 -15.24
CA PHE A 81 23.51 0.70 -13.79
C PHE A 81 24.89 1.20 -13.35
N PRO A 82 25.01 2.17 -12.39
CA PRO A 82 26.28 2.69 -11.93
C PRO A 82 27.23 1.57 -11.46
N GLU A 83 28.43 1.50 -12.04
CA GLU A 83 29.42 0.46 -11.74
C GLU A 83 30.02 0.59 -10.34
N ASP A 84 30.00 1.80 -9.79
CA ASP A 84 30.55 2.15 -8.47
C ASP A 84 29.55 2.01 -7.33
N TRP A 85 28.39 1.39 -7.59
CA TRP A 85 27.39 1.23 -6.55
C TRP A 85 27.94 0.47 -5.31
N GLN A 86 27.60 0.94 -4.16
CA GLN A 86 28.01 0.35 -2.87
C GLN A 86 26.84 -0.23 -2.09
N ARG A 87 25.69 0.42 -2.19
CA ARG A 87 24.44 0.06 -1.51
C ARG A 87 23.27 0.29 -2.45
N VAL A 88 22.33 -0.64 -2.44
CA VAL A 88 21.10 -0.51 -3.20
C VAL A 88 19.87 -0.77 -2.30
N LEU A 89 18.87 0.10 -2.40
CA LEU A 89 17.50 -0.15 -1.96
C LEU A 89 16.73 -0.66 -3.17
N TRP A 90 16.45 -1.94 -3.19
CA TRP A 90 15.75 -2.63 -4.27
C TRP A 90 14.26 -2.62 -4.01
N CYS A 91 13.47 -2.09 -4.92
CA CYS A 91 12.02 -1.95 -4.82
C CYS A 91 11.34 -2.48 -6.08
N THR A 92 10.08 -2.86 -5.96
CA THR A 92 9.17 -3.07 -7.09
C THR A 92 8.23 -1.89 -7.24
N ASP A 93 7.58 -1.76 -8.38
CA ASP A 93 6.58 -0.72 -8.66
C ASP A 93 5.31 -0.80 -7.80
N ASP A 94 5.18 -1.88 -7.01
CA ASP A 94 4.13 -2.08 -6.00
C ASP A 94 4.46 -1.44 -4.65
N THR A 95 5.70 -0.98 -4.48
CA THR A 95 6.23 -0.44 -3.22
C THR A 95 6.22 1.07 -3.30
N PHE A 96 5.75 1.74 -2.25
CA PHE A 96 5.65 3.20 -2.22
C PHE A 96 6.31 3.79 -0.99
N PRO A 97 7.03 4.94 -1.11
CA PRO A 97 7.54 5.66 0.03
C PRO A 97 6.42 6.16 0.95
N MET A 98 6.61 5.99 2.24
CA MET A 98 5.69 6.38 3.30
C MET A 98 6.17 7.60 4.08
N SER A 99 7.41 8.01 3.82
CA SER A 99 8.03 9.18 4.41
C SER A 99 9.11 9.71 3.48
N TYR A 100 9.36 11.01 3.53
CA TYR A 100 10.38 11.64 2.66
C TYR A 100 11.82 11.32 3.10
N ASP A 101 12.00 10.79 4.31
CA ASP A 101 13.28 10.34 4.85
C ASP A 101 13.44 8.81 4.83
N PHE A 102 12.64 8.10 4.03
CA PHE A 102 12.62 6.63 4.01
C PHE A 102 14.01 6.02 3.77
N VAL A 103 14.80 6.59 2.87
CA VAL A 103 16.17 6.10 2.62
C VAL A 103 17.06 6.26 3.85
N ALA A 104 16.97 7.39 4.53
CA ALA A 104 17.72 7.63 5.77
C ALA A 104 17.30 6.63 6.86
N GLN A 105 16.04 6.21 6.92
CA GLN A 105 15.60 5.17 7.85
C GLN A 105 16.20 3.81 7.54
N PHE A 106 16.25 3.41 6.25
CA PHE A 106 16.95 2.19 5.83
C PHE A 106 18.45 2.26 6.14
N ASN A 107 19.09 3.38 5.82
CA ASN A 107 20.52 3.58 6.09
C ASN A 107 20.85 3.52 7.59
N ARG A 108 20.00 4.08 8.46
CA ARG A 108 20.17 3.96 9.92
C ARG A 108 20.05 2.52 10.44
N ALA A 109 19.22 1.71 9.80
CA ALA A 109 19.06 0.30 10.17
C ALA A 109 20.19 -0.59 9.63
N MET A 110 20.88 -0.18 8.55
CA MET A 110 22.00 -0.90 7.95
C MET A 110 23.28 -0.70 8.76
N LYS A 111 23.43 -1.49 9.84
CA LYS A 111 24.60 -1.50 10.71
C LYS A 111 25.67 -2.44 10.17
N ARG A 112 26.88 -2.41 10.79
CA ARG A 112 28.04 -3.19 10.34
C ARG A 112 27.82 -4.71 10.26
N ASP A 113 27.00 -5.25 11.16
CA ASP A 113 26.66 -6.67 11.27
C ASP A 113 25.35 -7.04 10.53
N VAL A 114 24.75 -6.09 9.83
CA VAL A 114 23.49 -6.28 9.08
C VAL A 114 23.80 -6.46 7.61
N GLY A 115 23.44 -7.60 7.04
CA GLY A 115 23.60 -7.88 5.63
C GLY A 115 22.43 -7.39 4.76
N VAL A 116 21.22 -7.38 5.31
CA VAL A 116 20.01 -6.90 4.64
C VAL A 116 19.10 -6.17 5.62
N VAL A 117 18.63 -5.01 5.22
CA VAL A 117 17.49 -4.34 5.87
C VAL A 117 16.30 -4.47 4.94
N CYS A 118 15.21 -5.03 5.41
CA CYS A 118 14.01 -5.21 4.59
C CYS A 118 12.79 -4.53 5.22
N MET A 119 11.81 -4.26 4.38
CA MET A 119 10.51 -3.82 4.86
C MET A 119 9.87 -4.89 5.74
N TYR A 120 10.07 -6.15 5.36
CA TYR A 120 9.27 -7.21 5.87
C TYR A 120 9.91 -8.60 5.80
N ILE A 121 9.89 -9.30 6.94
CA ILE A 121 10.25 -10.71 7.05
C ILE A 121 8.96 -11.52 7.16
N SER A 122 8.64 -12.29 6.13
CA SER A 122 7.46 -13.14 6.12
C SER A 122 7.70 -14.45 6.87
N PRO A 123 6.78 -14.87 7.76
CA PRO A 123 6.84 -16.17 8.41
C PRO A 123 6.18 -17.29 7.59
N TYR A 124 5.48 -16.95 6.49
CA TYR A 124 4.72 -17.91 5.69
C TYR A 124 5.63 -18.90 4.96
N VAL A 125 5.30 -20.20 4.98
CA VAL A 125 6.04 -21.32 4.41
C VAL A 125 7.38 -21.52 5.13
N LYS A 126 8.24 -20.51 5.13
CA LYS A 126 9.51 -20.40 5.87
C LYS A 126 9.82 -18.92 6.08
N ARG A 127 10.56 -18.61 7.14
CA ARG A 127 11.04 -17.25 7.38
C ARG A 127 11.86 -16.77 6.18
N HIS A 128 11.42 -15.71 5.51
CA HIS A 128 12.06 -15.19 4.31
C HIS A 128 11.91 -13.68 4.18
N ILE A 129 12.86 -13.07 3.47
CA ILE A 129 12.80 -11.65 3.08
C ILE A 129 11.83 -11.52 1.91
N ARG A 130 10.91 -10.57 2.00
CA ARG A 130 10.11 -10.15 0.84
C ARG A 130 10.99 -9.33 -0.09
N THR A 131 11.03 -9.72 -1.35
CA THR A 131 11.91 -9.10 -2.35
C THR A 131 11.36 -7.80 -2.94
N THR A 132 10.20 -7.35 -2.48
CA THR A 132 9.54 -6.12 -2.94
C THR A 132 10.11 -4.83 -2.37
N GLY A 133 10.91 -4.90 -1.28
CA GLY A 133 11.57 -3.74 -0.69
C GLY A 133 12.64 -4.15 0.31
N PHE A 134 13.91 -4.09 -0.10
CA PHE A 134 15.05 -4.39 0.77
C PHE A 134 16.29 -3.60 0.37
N MET A 135 17.12 -3.32 1.35
CA MET A 135 18.41 -2.67 1.18
C MET A 135 19.54 -3.67 1.44
N ILE A 136 20.55 -3.66 0.60
CA ILE A 136 21.70 -4.57 0.66
C ILE A 136 22.97 -3.85 0.23
N ASP A 137 24.09 -4.16 0.86
CA ASP A 137 25.41 -3.73 0.43
C ASP A 137 25.96 -4.63 -0.67
N ARG A 138 26.75 -4.06 -1.59
CA ARG A 138 27.37 -4.76 -2.72
C ARG A 138 28.11 -6.00 -2.27
N SER A 139 28.93 -5.88 -1.25
CA SER A 139 29.74 -6.99 -0.70
C SER A 139 28.92 -8.19 -0.23
N THR A 140 27.68 -7.96 0.22
CA THR A 140 26.73 -9.03 0.56
C THR A 140 26.05 -9.57 -0.71
N ALA A 141 25.61 -8.67 -1.60
CA ALA A 141 24.87 -9.02 -2.81
C ALA A 141 25.69 -9.92 -3.77
N GLU A 142 26.97 -9.63 -3.95
CA GLU A 142 27.87 -10.41 -4.83
C GLU A 142 28.13 -11.84 -4.32
N ARG A 143 27.91 -12.11 -3.02
CA ARG A 143 28.06 -13.43 -2.41
C ARG A 143 26.78 -14.29 -2.50
N LEU A 144 25.66 -13.71 -2.92
CA LEU A 144 24.41 -14.45 -3.07
C LEU A 144 24.49 -15.49 -4.19
N THR A 145 23.86 -16.62 -3.97
CA THR A 145 23.66 -17.66 -4.97
C THR A 145 22.21 -17.69 -5.41
N PHE A 146 21.99 -18.02 -6.68
CA PHE A 146 20.66 -18.05 -7.28
C PHE A 146 20.33 -19.47 -7.75
N PRO A 147 19.04 -19.86 -7.76
CA PRO A 147 18.62 -21.22 -8.12
C PRO A 147 18.86 -21.55 -9.59
N ALA A 148 18.99 -20.53 -10.45
CA ALA A 148 19.32 -20.64 -11.87
C ALA A 148 20.20 -19.43 -12.27
N ASP A 149 20.95 -19.56 -13.34
CA ASP A 149 21.73 -18.47 -13.94
C ASP A 149 21.67 -18.53 -15.47
N PRO A 150 20.88 -17.68 -16.13
CA PRO A 150 20.03 -16.62 -15.55
C PRO A 150 18.74 -17.14 -14.91
N ILE A 151 18.15 -16.39 -13.99
CA ILE A 151 16.76 -16.55 -13.56
C ILE A 151 15.84 -16.18 -14.72
N VAL A 152 14.94 -17.06 -15.08
CA VAL A 152 14.02 -16.89 -16.23
C VAL A 152 12.55 -17.04 -15.83
N THR A 153 12.28 -17.94 -14.89
CA THR A 153 10.91 -18.31 -14.54
C THR A 153 10.47 -17.74 -13.19
N LYS A 154 9.17 -17.60 -13.00
CA LYS A 154 8.60 -17.22 -11.71
C LYS A 154 8.88 -18.28 -10.63
N GLN A 155 9.06 -19.54 -11.04
CA GLN A 155 9.45 -20.61 -10.12
C GLN A 155 10.85 -20.40 -9.56
N ASP A 156 11.81 -19.92 -10.38
CA ASP A 156 13.15 -19.59 -9.91
C ASP A 156 13.12 -18.45 -8.90
N CYS A 157 12.28 -17.42 -9.13
CA CYS A 157 12.08 -16.34 -8.18
C CYS A 157 11.56 -16.86 -6.83
N PHE A 158 10.58 -17.76 -6.84
CA PHE A 158 10.05 -18.38 -5.62
C PHE A 158 11.09 -19.28 -4.91
N LEU A 159 11.94 -19.97 -5.67
CA LEU A 159 13.03 -20.75 -5.11
C LEU A 159 14.06 -19.86 -4.41
N PHE A 160 14.40 -18.73 -4.97
CA PHE A 160 15.27 -17.74 -4.34
C PHE A 160 14.64 -17.15 -3.07
N GLU A 161 13.37 -16.76 -3.14
CA GLU A 161 12.68 -16.05 -2.05
C GLU A 161 12.35 -17.00 -0.88
N HIS A 162 11.68 -18.16 -1.11
CA HIS A 162 11.10 -18.92 -0.01
C HIS A 162 10.94 -20.44 -0.19
N ARG A 163 11.14 -21.01 -1.39
CA ARG A 163 10.82 -22.44 -1.64
C ARG A 163 12.01 -23.40 -1.61
N SER A 164 13.22 -22.93 -1.74
CA SER A 164 14.40 -23.80 -1.70
C SER A 164 14.66 -24.35 -0.28
N LYS A 165 15.16 -25.61 -0.20
CA LYS A 165 15.66 -26.19 1.06
C LYS A 165 17.00 -25.57 1.46
N ARG A 166 17.81 -25.17 0.47
CA ARG A 166 19.10 -24.49 0.63
C ARG A 166 19.03 -23.21 -0.22
N GLY A 167 19.54 -22.12 0.30
CA GLY A 167 19.77 -20.94 -0.50
C GLY A 167 18.58 -19.99 -0.66
N ILE A 168 17.56 -20.06 0.19
CA ILE A 168 16.63 -18.93 0.27
C ILE A 168 17.40 -17.67 0.70
N PHE A 169 17.05 -16.54 0.15
CA PHE A 169 17.74 -15.27 0.35
C PHE A 169 18.05 -14.98 1.84
N TYR A 170 17.06 -15.15 2.71
CA TYR A 170 17.22 -14.96 4.15
C TYR A 170 18.33 -15.84 4.74
N ASN A 171 18.32 -17.15 4.47
CA ASN A 171 19.28 -18.09 5.04
C ASN A 171 20.70 -17.81 4.55
N GLN A 172 20.88 -17.44 3.29
CA GLN A 172 22.20 -17.09 2.76
C GLN A 172 22.84 -15.94 3.54
N VAL A 173 22.06 -14.91 3.88
CA VAL A 173 22.55 -13.77 4.69
C VAL A 173 22.95 -14.24 6.09
N ILE A 174 22.14 -15.09 6.73
CA ILE A 174 22.47 -15.66 8.05
C ILE A 174 23.71 -16.56 7.98
N ASP A 175 23.83 -17.39 6.95
CA ASP A 175 24.99 -18.30 6.75
C ASP A 175 26.30 -17.51 6.48
N MET A 176 26.20 -16.25 6.04
CA MET A 176 27.32 -15.33 5.94
C MET A 176 27.76 -14.75 7.30
N GLY A 177 27.06 -15.06 8.40
CA GLY A 177 27.28 -14.49 9.73
C GLY A 177 26.72 -13.08 9.89
N LEU A 178 25.77 -12.68 9.03
CA LEU A 178 25.15 -11.35 9.02
C LEU A 178 23.70 -11.42 9.51
N ASN A 179 23.21 -10.32 10.06
CA ASN A 179 21.82 -10.19 10.48
C ASN A 179 20.92 -9.72 9.34
N VAL A 180 19.64 -10.06 9.47
CA VAL A 180 18.55 -9.51 8.64
C VAL A 180 17.63 -8.73 9.56
N GLU A 181 17.51 -7.43 9.29
CA GLU A 181 16.73 -6.49 10.11
C GLU A 181 15.51 -5.98 9.35
N MET A 182 14.44 -5.70 10.08
CA MET A 182 13.32 -4.91 9.53
C MET A 182 13.56 -3.43 9.81
N VAL A 183 13.36 -2.59 8.79
CA VAL A 183 13.57 -1.14 8.90
C VAL A 183 12.74 -0.49 10.00
N ALA A 184 11.55 -1.01 10.28
CA ALA A 184 10.67 -0.51 11.34
C ALA A 184 9.86 -1.67 11.97
N PRO A 185 10.47 -2.51 12.82
CA PRO A 185 9.85 -3.74 13.31
C PRO A 185 8.58 -3.51 14.14
N ASN A 186 8.47 -2.36 14.79
CA ASN A 186 7.36 -2.01 15.70
C ASN A 186 6.66 -0.70 15.30
N LYS A 187 6.86 -0.21 14.07
CA LYS A 187 6.32 1.06 13.57
C LYS A 187 5.81 0.89 12.14
N THR A 188 5.13 1.90 11.64
CA THR A 188 4.80 1.97 10.21
C THR A 188 6.08 1.91 9.40
N SER A 189 6.18 0.98 8.47
CA SER A 189 7.33 0.87 7.56
C SER A 189 7.45 2.15 6.73
N PRO A 190 8.69 2.65 6.47
CA PRO A 190 8.89 3.82 5.61
C PRO A 190 8.63 3.56 4.13
N LEU A 191 8.40 2.29 3.76
CA LEU A 191 7.90 1.87 2.46
C LEU A 191 6.64 1.03 2.64
N TRP A 192 5.75 1.08 1.66
CA TRP A 192 4.54 0.28 1.57
C TRP A 192 4.62 -0.70 0.40
N ASP A 193 4.22 -1.93 0.59
CA ASP A 193 4.17 -2.98 -0.44
C ASP A 193 2.72 -3.35 -0.77
N SER A 194 2.21 -2.88 -1.91
CA SER A 194 0.87 -3.25 -2.39
C SER A 194 0.79 -4.71 -2.84
N GLY A 195 1.90 -5.30 -3.27
CA GLY A 195 1.96 -6.70 -3.73
C GLY A 195 1.83 -7.69 -2.59
N TYR A 196 2.23 -7.31 -1.35
CA TYR A 196 2.05 -8.17 -0.18
C TYR A 196 0.58 -8.47 0.12
N HIS A 197 -0.31 -7.56 -0.25
CA HIS A 197 -1.75 -7.66 -0.05
C HIS A 197 -2.49 -8.27 -1.25
N ARG A 198 -1.78 -8.50 -2.38
CA ARG A 198 -2.34 -9.20 -3.53
C ARG A 198 -2.34 -10.72 -3.35
N ARG A 199 -3.29 -11.25 -2.65
CA ARG A 199 -3.82 -12.59 -2.95
C ARG A 199 -4.89 -12.50 -4.05
N VAL A 200 -4.64 -11.74 -5.07
CA VAL A 200 -5.66 -11.48 -6.10
C VAL A 200 -5.14 -11.81 -7.50
N ASP A 201 -4.68 -13.05 -7.71
CA ASP A 201 -4.84 -13.69 -9.03
C ASP A 201 -6.33 -14.10 -9.29
N ARG A 202 -7.21 -13.76 -8.33
CA ARG A 202 -8.67 -13.97 -8.44
C ARG A 202 -9.37 -12.88 -9.25
N GLU A 203 -8.71 -11.80 -9.60
CA GLU A 203 -9.30 -10.71 -10.37
C GLU A 203 -9.81 -11.17 -11.75
N LYS A 204 -9.08 -12.08 -12.40
CA LYS A 204 -9.48 -12.65 -13.70
C LYS A 204 -10.64 -13.65 -13.59
N GLU A 205 -10.71 -14.41 -12.52
CA GLU A 205 -11.83 -15.36 -12.30
C GLU A 205 -13.08 -14.61 -11.84
N HIS A 206 -12.94 -13.57 -11.04
CA HIS A 206 -14.07 -12.80 -10.54
C HIS A 206 -14.77 -12.00 -11.63
N ARG A 207 -14.07 -11.35 -12.56
CA ARG A 207 -14.69 -10.64 -13.70
C ARG A 207 -15.56 -11.55 -14.58
N LYS A 208 -15.26 -12.84 -14.64
CA LYS A 208 -16.08 -13.83 -15.37
C LYS A 208 -17.35 -14.23 -14.62
N THR A 209 -17.37 -14.17 -13.30
CA THR A 209 -18.45 -14.74 -12.48
C THR A 209 -19.51 -13.72 -12.08
N PHE A 210 -19.23 -12.43 -12.14
CA PHE A 210 -19.99 -11.45 -11.37
C PHE A 210 -20.37 -10.17 -12.11
N GLY A 211 -20.67 -10.10 -13.33
CA GLY A 211 -21.28 -8.92 -14.00
C GLY A 211 -20.54 -7.57 -13.83
N GLU A 212 -20.94 -6.60 -14.59
CA GLU A 212 -20.39 -5.25 -14.51
C GLU A 212 -20.95 -4.49 -13.28
N VAL A 213 -20.06 -3.94 -12.46
CA VAL A 213 -20.42 -2.95 -11.44
C VAL A 213 -20.82 -1.65 -12.14
N ASN A 214 -21.86 -0.98 -11.65
CA ASN A 214 -22.22 0.35 -12.14
C ASN A 214 -21.05 1.31 -11.84
N ARG A 215 -20.31 1.70 -12.88
CA ARG A 215 -19.12 2.56 -12.75
C ARG A 215 -19.46 4.02 -12.45
N ASN A 216 -20.73 4.36 -12.44
CA ASN A 216 -21.21 5.71 -12.13
C ASN A 216 -21.42 5.94 -10.63
N ASP A 217 -21.50 4.88 -9.83
CA ASP A 217 -21.67 5.01 -8.39
C ASP A 217 -20.48 5.76 -7.77
N LYS A 218 -20.76 6.85 -7.07
CA LYS A 218 -19.74 7.70 -6.47
C LYS A 218 -19.52 7.35 -4.99
N ILE A 219 -18.27 7.21 -4.61
CA ILE A 219 -17.88 6.86 -3.24
C ILE A 219 -17.12 8.02 -2.61
N LEU A 220 -17.55 8.43 -1.42
CA LEU A 220 -16.85 9.37 -0.57
C LEU A 220 -16.03 8.63 0.49
N PHE A 221 -14.73 8.91 0.55
CA PHE A 221 -13.88 8.51 1.65
C PHE A 221 -13.65 9.68 2.60
N ILE A 222 -13.99 9.49 3.88
CA ILE A 222 -13.73 10.46 4.95
C ILE A 222 -12.57 9.96 5.78
N CYS A 223 -11.48 10.71 5.81
CA CYS A 223 -10.24 10.32 6.45
C CYS A 223 -9.69 11.43 7.34
N PRO A 224 -9.82 11.33 8.67
CA PRO A 224 -9.13 12.22 9.60
C PRO A 224 -7.62 12.07 9.50
N ILE A 225 -6.88 13.19 9.46
CA ILE A 225 -5.42 13.18 9.45
C ILE A 225 -4.83 14.21 10.43
N TYR A 226 -3.60 13.97 10.87
CA TYR A 226 -2.81 14.91 11.70
C TYR A 226 -1.31 14.84 11.36
N LYS A 227 -0.95 14.00 10.39
CA LYS A 227 0.39 13.87 9.79
C LYS A 227 0.24 13.29 8.39
N THR A 228 1.31 13.24 7.60
CA THR A 228 1.30 12.61 6.28
C THR A 228 1.12 11.11 6.38
N TYR A 229 0.17 10.56 5.60
CA TYR A 229 -0.11 9.15 5.50
C TYR A 229 -0.35 8.76 4.04
N PRO A 230 0.70 8.47 3.29
CA PRO A 230 0.57 8.11 1.87
C PRO A 230 -0.16 6.79 1.63
N GLN A 231 -0.37 5.94 2.67
CA GLN A 231 -1.02 4.63 2.53
C GLN A 231 -2.41 4.73 1.92
N ILE A 232 -3.29 5.50 2.54
CA ILE A 232 -4.67 5.62 2.07
C ILE A 232 -4.72 6.24 0.67
N ILE A 233 -3.93 7.28 0.44
CA ILE A 233 -3.83 7.95 -0.87
C ILE A 233 -3.39 6.96 -1.94
N SER A 234 -2.27 6.27 -1.73
CA SER A 234 -1.73 5.29 -2.67
C SER A 234 -2.71 4.16 -2.93
N SER A 235 -3.41 3.68 -1.90
CA SER A 235 -4.37 2.59 -2.05
C SER A 235 -5.61 3.01 -2.85
N LEU A 236 -6.05 4.26 -2.74
CA LEU A 236 -7.17 4.79 -3.49
C LEU A 236 -6.81 5.09 -4.96
N LEU A 237 -5.63 5.61 -5.22
CA LEU A 237 -5.14 5.79 -6.59
C LEU A 237 -5.07 4.48 -7.37
N LEU A 238 -4.85 3.36 -6.68
CA LEU A 238 -4.81 2.01 -7.26
C LEU A 238 -6.19 1.37 -7.47
N GLN A 239 -7.29 1.95 -6.99
CA GLN A 239 -8.62 1.35 -7.11
C GLN A 239 -9.01 1.11 -8.58
N THR A 240 -9.62 -0.05 -8.87
CA THR A 240 -10.18 -0.38 -10.19
C THR A 240 -11.40 0.50 -10.52
N HIS A 241 -12.27 0.73 -9.55
CA HIS A 241 -13.34 1.72 -9.61
C HIS A 241 -12.74 3.13 -9.47
N LYS A 242 -13.08 4.05 -10.39
CA LYS A 242 -12.44 5.36 -10.47
C LYS A 242 -13.30 6.53 -9.96
N ASN A 243 -14.60 6.32 -9.78
CA ASN A 243 -15.52 7.37 -9.31
C ASN A 243 -15.55 7.44 -7.77
N TRP A 244 -14.49 7.98 -7.20
CA TRP A 244 -14.36 8.20 -5.76
C TRP A 244 -13.78 9.59 -5.46
N VAL A 245 -14.06 10.09 -4.27
CA VAL A 245 -13.46 11.31 -3.70
C VAL A 245 -12.92 10.99 -2.32
N LEU A 246 -11.71 11.43 -2.03
CA LEU A 246 -11.08 11.35 -0.71
C LEU A 246 -11.08 12.73 -0.06
N MET A 247 -11.76 12.85 1.07
CA MET A 247 -11.71 14.02 1.94
C MET A 247 -10.70 13.78 3.06
N LEU A 248 -9.53 14.37 2.95
CA LEU A 248 -8.52 14.41 4.01
C LEU A 248 -8.84 15.62 4.91
N ILE A 249 -9.24 15.36 6.14
CA ILE A 249 -9.62 16.42 7.06
C ILE A 249 -8.59 16.47 8.21
N HIS A 250 -7.81 17.54 8.22
CA HIS A 250 -6.77 17.75 9.23
C HIS A 250 -7.38 18.22 10.56
N ASP A 251 -6.97 17.58 11.65
CA ASP A 251 -7.43 17.90 13.00
C ASP A 251 -6.72 19.13 13.56
N GLY A 252 -7.36 20.28 13.41
CA GLY A 252 -6.83 21.62 13.69
C GLY A 252 -6.12 22.24 12.49
N PRO A 253 -5.56 23.45 12.66
CA PRO A 253 -4.78 24.14 11.63
C PRO A 253 -3.52 23.34 11.23
N ASP A 254 -3.25 23.27 9.93
CA ASP A 254 -2.08 22.57 9.38
C ASP A 254 -0.78 23.38 9.57
N THR A 255 -0.30 23.45 10.80
CA THR A 255 0.94 24.16 11.14
C THR A 255 2.20 23.49 10.60
N LYS A 256 2.10 22.27 10.07
CA LYS A 256 3.21 21.49 9.52
C LYS A 256 3.23 21.48 7.99
N ASN A 257 2.31 22.22 7.36
CA ASN A 257 2.15 22.27 5.91
C ASN A 257 1.98 20.88 5.28
N ILE A 258 1.17 20.02 5.89
CA ILE A 258 0.88 18.66 5.39
C ILE A 258 0.22 18.71 4.01
N ALA A 259 -0.59 19.73 3.77
CA ALA A 259 -1.27 19.95 2.47
C ALA A 259 -0.31 19.93 1.28
N GLN A 260 0.92 20.44 1.42
CA GLN A 260 1.93 20.47 0.34
C GLN A 260 2.38 19.06 -0.11
N PHE A 261 2.11 18.03 0.71
CA PHE A 261 2.52 16.67 0.46
C PHE A 261 1.40 15.81 -0.15
N ILE A 262 0.22 16.39 -0.36
CA ILE A 262 -0.92 15.72 -0.97
C ILE A 262 -0.76 15.82 -2.50
N PRO A 263 -0.88 14.70 -3.24
CA PRO A 263 -0.80 14.72 -4.70
C PRO A 263 -1.86 15.64 -5.31
N GLU A 264 -1.52 16.29 -6.41
CA GLU A 264 -2.49 17.01 -7.24
C GLU A 264 -3.35 16.00 -8.02
N ASP A 265 -4.48 15.61 -7.42
CA ASP A 265 -5.53 14.79 -8.04
C ASP A 265 -6.88 15.41 -7.64
N GLU A 266 -7.73 15.71 -8.61
CA GLU A 266 -9.04 16.36 -8.38
C GLU A 266 -9.96 15.58 -7.43
N ARG A 267 -9.73 14.29 -7.29
CA ARG A 267 -10.47 13.40 -6.40
C ARG A 267 -9.98 13.47 -4.95
N ILE A 268 -8.84 14.12 -4.69
CA ILE A 268 -8.26 14.24 -3.34
C ILE A 268 -8.44 15.67 -2.88
N GLN A 269 -9.25 15.84 -1.87
CA GLN A 269 -9.56 17.14 -1.28
C GLN A 269 -8.95 17.20 0.12
N PHE A 270 -8.40 18.36 0.46
CA PHE A 270 -7.86 18.62 1.79
C PHE A 270 -8.60 19.79 2.44
N MET A 271 -8.95 19.63 3.69
CA MET A 271 -9.45 20.71 4.53
C MET A 271 -8.90 20.58 5.95
N GLU A 272 -8.92 21.66 6.68
CA GLU A 272 -8.53 21.71 8.09
C GLU A 272 -9.67 22.22 8.96
N THR A 273 -9.73 21.74 10.20
CA THR A 273 -10.68 22.26 11.17
C THR A 273 -10.10 23.49 11.88
N PRO A 274 -10.94 24.43 12.36
CA PRO A 274 -10.45 25.66 13.00
C PRO A 274 -9.68 25.41 14.29
N LYS A 275 -9.89 24.28 14.93
CA LYS A 275 -9.25 23.88 16.19
C LYS A 275 -9.07 22.38 16.27
N HIS A 276 -8.09 21.96 17.04
CA HIS A 276 -7.84 20.55 17.33
C HIS A 276 -8.98 19.96 18.17
N GLY A 277 -9.61 18.90 17.67
CA GLY A 277 -10.72 18.19 18.33
C GLY A 277 -10.25 17.00 19.14
N GLY A 278 -9.11 16.40 18.78
CA GLY A 278 -8.59 15.21 19.43
C GLY A 278 -9.48 13.96 19.23
N CYS A 279 -9.52 13.09 20.26
CA CYS A 279 -10.39 11.91 20.30
C CYS A 279 -10.33 11.05 19.05
N TRP A 280 -9.11 10.70 18.59
CA TRP A 280 -8.87 9.83 17.41
C TRP A 280 -9.58 10.28 16.13
N GLY A 281 -9.94 11.58 16.03
CA GLY A 281 -10.61 12.13 14.85
C GLY A 281 -12.11 11.81 14.74
N HIS A 282 -12.78 11.37 15.81
CA HIS A 282 -14.23 11.08 15.79
C HIS A 282 -15.07 12.33 15.46
N TYR A 283 -14.70 13.47 16.01
CA TYR A 283 -15.30 14.77 15.67
C TYR A 283 -15.21 15.09 14.17
N ILE A 284 -14.08 14.77 13.56
CA ILE A 284 -13.84 15.00 12.13
C ILE A 284 -14.72 14.08 11.27
N ARG A 285 -14.94 12.83 11.70
CA ARG A 285 -15.83 11.89 11.00
C ARG A 285 -17.25 12.43 10.95
N GLN A 286 -17.74 12.99 12.05
CA GLN A 286 -19.04 13.64 12.10
C GLN A 286 -19.12 14.82 11.11
N ILE A 287 -18.14 15.72 11.14
CA ILE A 287 -18.06 16.86 10.18
C ILE A 287 -18.10 16.32 8.75
N GLY A 288 -17.30 15.30 8.43
CA GLY A 288 -17.24 14.74 7.09
C GLY A 288 -18.58 14.17 6.62
N ILE A 289 -19.26 13.41 7.47
CA ILE A 289 -20.58 12.84 7.14
C ILE A 289 -21.60 13.94 6.90
N GLU A 290 -21.68 14.94 7.78
CA GLU A 290 -22.66 16.03 7.66
C GLU A 290 -22.39 16.95 6.45
N ALA A 291 -21.13 17.32 6.23
CA ALA A 291 -20.77 18.30 5.20
C ALA A 291 -20.85 17.72 3.78
N PHE A 292 -20.65 16.42 3.60
CA PHE A 292 -20.44 15.81 2.29
C PHE A 292 -21.45 14.73 1.92
N LYS A 293 -22.52 14.55 2.70
CA LYS A 293 -23.57 13.51 2.50
C LYS A 293 -24.19 13.51 1.10
N ASP A 294 -24.27 14.67 0.45
CA ASP A 294 -24.97 14.84 -0.83
C ASP A 294 -24.04 14.75 -2.04
N ILE A 295 -22.73 14.53 -1.84
CA ILE A 295 -21.76 14.52 -2.94
C ILE A 295 -21.47 13.13 -3.51
N ALA A 296 -21.92 12.06 -2.84
CA ALA A 296 -21.68 10.69 -3.23
C ALA A 296 -22.83 9.76 -2.82
N ASP A 297 -22.97 8.65 -3.52
CA ASP A 297 -23.99 7.63 -3.24
C ASP A 297 -23.64 6.79 -2.01
N TYR A 298 -22.35 6.61 -1.79
CA TYR A 298 -21.80 5.78 -0.70
C TYR A 298 -20.72 6.51 0.05
N VAL A 299 -20.57 6.19 1.31
CA VAL A 299 -19.52 6.69 2.20
C VAL A 299 -18.72 5.54 2.83
N VAL A 300 -17.41 5.74 2.91
CA VAL A 300 -16.47 4.93 3.68
C VAL A 300 -15.75 5.86 4.64
N VAL A 301 -15.82 5.58 5.92
CA VAL A 301 -14.99 6.26 6.93
C VAL A 301 -13.74 5.42 7.13
N THR A 302 -12.56 6.03 7.04
CA THR A 302 -11.30 5.29 7.10
C THR A 302 -10.25 5.99 7.94
N ASN A 303 -9.20 5.26 8.28
CA ASN A 303 -8.01 5.79 8.92
C ASN A 303 -6.89 5.99 7.90
N PRO A 304 -6.01 6.98 8.10
CA PRO A 304 -5.00 7.34 7.11
C PRO A 304 -3.90 6.29 6.91
N ASP A 305 -3.70 5.43 7.89
CA ASP A 305 -2.72 4.33 7.91
C ASP A 305 -3.29 2.99 7.42
N ASN A 306 -4.59 2.91 7.14
CA ASN A 306 -5.20 1.74 6.56
C ASN A 306 -4.88 1.61 5.07
N TYR A 307 -4.89 0.39 4.57
CA TYR A 307 -4.71 0.09 3.15
C TYR A 307 -5.91 -0.67 2.60
N LEU A 308 -6.43 -0.17 1.49
CA LEU A 308 -7.53 -0.79 0.75
C LEU A 308 -6.96 -1.54 -0.45
N THR A 309 -7.39 -2.79 -0.66
CA THR A 309 -6.97 -3.54 -1.86
C THR A 309 -7.47 -2.85 -3.13
N PRO A 310 -6.81 -3.00 -4.30
CA PRO A 310 -7.20 -2.32 -5.53
C PRO A 310 -8.63 -2.57 -6.01
N VAL A 311 -9.25 -3.64 -5.52
CA VAL A 311 -10.64 -4.03 -5.87
C VAL A 311 -11.65 -3.77 -4.76
N TYR A 312 -11.22 -3.09 -3.70
CA TYR A 312 -12.06 -2.81 -2.52
C TYR A 312 -13.40 -2.14 -2.90
N CYS A 313 -13.33 -1.03 -3.64
CA CYS A 313 -14.52 -0.31 -4.06
C CYS A 313 -15.44 -1.18 -4.91
N GLU A 314 -14.89 -1.87 -5.91
CA GLU A 314 -15.65 -2.69 -6.84
C GLU A 314 -16.37 -3.85 -6.14
N TYR A 315 -15.73 -4.48 -5.16
CA TYR A 315 -16.33 -5.59 -4.41
C TYR A 315 -17.45 -5.15 -3.48
N LEU A 316 -17.27 -4.03 -2.79
CA LEU A 316 -18.31 -3.52 -1.91
C LEU A 316 -19.51 -2.97 -2.69
N LEU A 317 -19.28 -2.23 -3.78
CA LEU A 317 -20.36 -1.78 -4.67
C LEU A 317 -21.19 -2.93 -5.22
N LYS A 318 -20.51 -4.00 -5.61
CA LYS A 318 -21.17 -5.19 -6.10
C LYS A 318 -22.06 -5.84 -5.05
N GLY A 319 -21.65 -5.85 -3.78
CA GLY A 319 -22.49 -6.35 -2.70
C GLY A 319 -23.81 -5.59 -2.59
N PHE A 320 -23.87 -4.31 -2.94
CA PHE A 320 -25.13 -3.56 -3.06
C PHE A 320 -25.97 -4.08 -4.21
N GLY A 321 -25.37 -4.42 -5.35
CA GLY A 321 -26.07 -5.03 -6.49
C GLY A 321 -26.59 -6.44 -6.22
N GLU A 322 -25.89 -7.23 -5.42
CA GLU A 322 -26.32 -8.59 -5.01
C GLU A 322 -27.52 -8.54 -4.07
N LYS A 323 -27.63 -7.47 -3.28
CA LYS A 323 -28.73 -7.26 -2.34
C LYS A 323 -29.14 -5.77 -2.32
N ASP A 324 -29.98 -5.40 -3.22
CA ASP A 324 -30.41 -4.01 -3.47
C ASP A 324 -31.00 -3.32 -2.23
N SER A 325 -31.64 -4.08 -1.33
CA SER A 325 -32.14 -3.54 -0.07
C SER A 325 -31.04 -3.21 0.97
N SER A 326 -29.75 -3.44 0.68
CA SER A 326 -28.69 -3.21 1.66
C SER A 326 -28.49 -1.72 1.96
N VAL A 327 -28.29 -1.44 3.24
CA VAL A 327 -27.88 -0.12 3.76
C VAL A 327 -26.36 -0.04 3.82
N ALA A 328 -25.73 -1.16 4.13
CA ALA A 328 -24.28 -1.26 4.20
C ALA A 328 -23.78 -2.60 3.66
N VAL A 329 -22.57 -2.59 3.10
CA VAL A 329 -21.85 -3.78 2.64
C VAL A 329 -20.49 -3.82 3.31
N TYR A 330 -20.09 -4.98 3.82
CA TYR A 330 -18.81 -5.14 4.51
C TYR A 330 -18.05 -6.39 4.05
N CYS A 331 -16.73 -6.35 4.16
CA CYS A 331 -15.86 -7.46 3.78
C CYS A 331 -15.95 -8.61 4.79
N SER A 332 -15.76 -9.84 4.31
CA SER A 332 -15.80 -11.03 5.18
C SER A 332 -14.54 -11.19 6.05
N GLU A 333 -13.46 -10.58 5.65
CA GLU A 333 -12.16 -10.71 6.31
C GLU A 333 -11.40 -9.39 6.27
N MET A 334 -10.64 -9.12 7.32
CA MET A 334 -9.65 -8.05 7.37
C MET A 334 -8.30 -8.60 7.84
N THR A 335 -7.20 -8.01 7.38
CA THR A 335 -5.89 -8.28 7.95
C THR A 335 -5.58 -7.23 9.01
N HIS A 336 -5.32 -7.67 10.22
CA HIS A 336 -4.92 -6.82 11.32
C HIS A 336 -3.41 -6.84 11.48
N ASN A 337 -2.75 -5.69 11.40
CA ASN A 337 -1.30 -5.62 11.34
C ASN A 337 -0.62 -5.38 12.70
N TYR A 338 -1.36 -4.94 13.72
CA TYR A 338 -0.81 -4.59 15.04
C TYR A 338 -0.23 -5.77 15.83
N LYS A 339 -0.75 -6.98 15.62
CA LYS A 339 -0.31 -8.17 16.36
C LYS A 339 -0.13 -9.34 15.40
N ALA A 340 1.08 -9.52 14.89
CA ALA A 340 1.47 -10.71 14.13
C ALA A 340 0.57 -11.07 12.93
N ARG A 341 -0.03 -10.10 12.26
CA ARG A 341 -0.80 -10.27 11.01
C ARG A 341 -1.88 -11.35 11.09
N GLN A 342 -2.84 -11.14 11.91
CA GLN A 342 -3.99 -12.02 11.98
C GLN A 342 -5.02 -11.64 10.92
N THR A 343 -5.54 -12.62 10.20
CA THR A 343 -6.78 -12.46 9.44
C THR A 343 -7.95 -12.65 10.40
N ILE A 344 -8.75 -11.61 10.53
CA ILE A 344 -9.95 -11.62 11.36
C ILE A 344 -11.15 -11.86 10.46
N GLN A 345 -12.02 -12.80 10.83
CA GLN A 345 -13.31 -13.00 10.20
C GLN A 345 -14.25 -11.87 10.65
N CYS A 346 -14.62 -10.99 9.70
CA CYS A 346 -15.49 -9.87 10.01
C CYS A 346 -16.94 -10.35 10.29
N ARG A 347 -17.52 -9.79 11.33
CA ARG A 347 -18.92 -9.97 11.71
C ARG A 347 -19.41 -8.72 12.44
N LEU A 348 -20.72 -8.51 12.47
CA LEU A 348 -21.34 -7.32 13.08
C LEU A 348 -21.31 -7.42 14.61
N GLU A 349 -20.12 -7.45 15.18
CA GLU A 349 -19.84 -7.53 16.61
C GLU A 349 -18.62 -6.66 16.94
N ILE A 350 -18.63 -6.09 18.16
CA ILE A 350 -17.50 -5.30 18.66
C ILE A 350 -16.18 -6.10 18.62
N GLY A 351 -15.13 -5.49 18.08
CA GLY A 351 -13.79 -6.10 17.94
C GLY A 351 -13.64 -7.03 16.72
N TYR A 352 -14.72 -7.26 15.93
CA TYR A 352 -14.67 -8.11 14.73
C TYR A 352 -15.00 -7.37 13.44
N ILE A 353 -15.24 -6.08 13.52
CA ILE A 353 -15.42 -5.21 12.35
C ILE A 353 -14.75 -3.88 12.62
N ASP A 354 -14.11 -3.34 11.60
CA ASP A 354 -13.54 -2.00 11.58
C ASP A 354 -14.33 -1.14 10.61
N ILE A 355 -14.43 0.14 10.89
CA ILE A 355 -15.20 1.09 10.07
C ILE A 355 -14.68 1.19 8.64
N SER A 356 -13.38 0.97 8.40
CA SER A 356 -12.78 0.96 7.07
C SER A 356 -13.11 -0.29 6.26
N GLY A 357 -13.67 -1.31 6.88
CA GLY A 357 -14.12 -2.54 6.24
C GLY A 357 -15.56 -2.52 5.76
N ILE A 358 -16.26 -1.39 5.88
CA ILE A 358 -17.67 -1.24 5.57
C ILE A 358 -17.91 -0.02 4.67
N MET A 359 -18.73 -0.18 3.66
CA MET A 359 -19.27 0.88 2.81
C MET A 359 -20.75 1.05 3.12
N ILE A 360 -21.22 2.28 3.27
CA ILE A 360 -22.55 2.61 3.75
C ILE A 360 -23.22 3.53 2.73
N ARG A 361 -24.52 3.44 2.50
CA ARG A 361 -25.28 4.44 1.73
C ARG A 361 -25.15 5.79 2.42
N SER A 362 -24.90 6.85 1.66
CA SER A 362 -24.66 8.18 2.21
C SER A 362 -25.85 8.75 2.96
N ASP A 363 -27.07 8.51 2.47
CA ASP A 363 -28.30 8.90 3.16
C ASP A 363 -28.47 8.22 4.52
N ALA A 364 -28.18 6.92 4.60
CA ALA A 364 -28.27 6.17 5.85
C ALA A 364 -27.19 6.61 6.86
N ALA A 365 -25.99 6.88 6.40
CA ALA A 365 -24.91 7.38 7.26
C ALA A 365 -25.27 8.77 7.83
N ALA A 366 -25.81 9.65 7.00
CA ALA A 366 -26.25 10.99 7.41
C ALA A 366 -27.45 10.95 8.37
N GLU A 367 -28.39 10.01 8.17
CA GLU A 367 -29.58 9.86 9.01
C GLU A 367 -29.23 9.40 10.43
N VAL A 368 -28.18 8.59 10.59
CA VAL A 368 -27.71 8.14 11.92
C VAL A 368 -26.73 9.16 12.51
N GLY A 369 -25.78 9.64 11.72
CA GLY A 369 -24.71 10.54 12.15
C GLY A 369 -23.71 9.86 13.09
N TRP A 370 -22.54 10.46 13.24
CA TRP A 370 -21.48 9.96 14.14
C TRP A 370 -21.65 10.60 15.52
N GLN A 371 -22.43 9.96 16.40
CA GLN A 371 -22.87 10.55 17.67
C GLN A 371 -21.81 10.51 18.77
N ASP A 372 -21.07 9.41 18.88
CA ASP A 372 -20.04 9.28 19.91
C ASP A 372 -18.70 9.84 19.41
N ILE A 373 -18.26 10.93 20.02
CA ILE A 373 -16.99 11.58 19.70
C ILE A 373 -15.94 11.42 20.80
N THR A 374 -16.19 10.64 21.82
CA THR A 374 -15.36 10.56 23.04
C THR A 374 -14.82 9.17 23.34
N SER A 375 -15.51 8.12 22.90
CA SER A 375 -15.18 6.73 23.18
C SER A 375 -14.18 6.16 22.18
N HIS A 376 -13.24 5.34 22.64
CA HIS A 376 -12.35 4.58 21.76
C HIS A 376 -13.12 3.62 20.83
N SER A 377 -14.31 3.19 21.21
CA SER A 377 -15.19 2.29 20.44
C SER A 377 -16.27 3.03 19.63
N ALA A 378 -16.09 4.31 19.36
CA ALA A 378 -17.05 5.12 18.59
C ALA A 378 -17.35 4.55 17.19
N ASP A 379 -16.38 3.89 16.55
CA ASP A 379 -16.59 3.16 15.30
C ASP A 379 -17.67 2.08 15.43
N TRP A 380 -17.60 1.29 16.51
CA TRP A 380 -18.63 0.29 16.79
C TRP A 380 -19.97 0.92 17.18
N VAL A 381 -19.95 2.01 17.95
CA VAL A 381 -21.19 2.71 18.33
C VAL A 381 -21.93 3.15 17.06
N PHE A 382 -21.25 3.77 16.11
CA PHE A 382 -21.84 4.19 14.84
C PHE A 382 -22.42 3.00 14.03
N ILE A 383 -21.64 1.91 13.89
CA ILE A 383 -22.10 0.69 13.20
C ILE A 383 -23.33 0.10 13.92
N ASN A 384 -23.30 0.04 15.25
CA ASN A 384 -24.39 -0.51 16.06
C ASN A 384 -25.66 0.35 15.98
N ASP A 385 -25.51 1.66 15.88
CA ASP A 385 -26.66 2.56 15.72
C ASP A 385 -27.29 2.45 14.32
N LEU A 386 -26.48 2.23 13.27
CA LEU A 386 -26.99 1.82 11.96
C LEU A 386 -27.75 0.49 12.03
N ILE A 387 -27.22 -0.51 12.75
CA ILE A 387 -27.88 -1.81 12.94
C ILE A 387 -29.20 -1.65 13.69
N LYS A 388 -29.25 -0.89 14.78
CA LYS A 388 -30.46 -0.63 15.54
C LYS A 388 -31.53 0.04 14.68
N LYS A 389 -31.15 0.98 13.84
CA LYS A 389 -32.07 1.76 13.01
C LYS A 389 -32.63 0.97 11.84
N PHE A 390 -31.76 0.27 11.10
CA PHE A 390 -32.10 -0.36 9.82
C PHE A 390 -32.25 -1.88 9.90
N GLY A 391 -31.77 -2.50 10.97
CA GLY A 391 -31.75 -3.94 11.17
C GLY A 391 -30.53 -4.60 10.52
N SER A 392 -29.96 -5.61 11.18
CA SER A 392 -28.77 -6.34 10.72
C SER A 392 -28.97 -7.05 9.36
N GLN A 393 -30.21 -7.40 9.02
CA GLN A 393 -30.56 -7.99 7.72
C GLN A 393 -30.33 -7.05 6.52
N ARG A 394 -30.17 -5.73 6.76
CA ARG A 394 -29.85 -4.71 5.76
C ARG A 394 -28.32 -4.54 5.56
N PHE A 395 -27.52 -5.36 6.24
CA PHE A 395 -26.07 -5.43 6.08
C PHE A 395 -25.72 -6.65 5.27
N HIS A 396 -25.02 -6.45 4.16
CA HIS A 396 -24.59 -7.53 3.28
C HIS A 396 -23.08 -7.79 3.45
N ARG A 397 -22.72 -9.07 3.57
CA ARG A 397 -21.32 -9.49 3.75
C ARG A 397 -20.77 -10.03 2.43
N VAL A 398 -19.80 -9.34 1.86
CA VAL A 398 -19.10 -9.82 0.65
C VAL A 398 -17.87 -10.64 1.01
N LYS A 399 -17.59 -11.66 0.21
CA LYS A 399 -16.43 -12.52 0.43
C LYS A 399 -15.16 -11.82 -0.01
N GLY A 400 -14.19 -11.69 0.89
CA GLY A 400 -12.85 -11.20 0.58
C GLY A 400 -12.16 -10.55 1.77
N ASN A 401 -10.84 -10.55 1.72
CA ASN A 401 -9.98 -9.74 2.58
C ASN A 401 -9.62 -8.48 1.80
N LEU A 402 -10.38 -7.42 2.01
CA LEU A 402 -10.36 -6.24 1.15
C LEU A 402 -9.56 -5.08 1.74
N PHE A 403 -9.18 -5.14 3.00
CA PHE A 403 -8.36 -4.10 3.59
C PHE A 403 -7.44 -4.63 4.71
N VAL A 404 -6.42 -3.82 4.99
CA VAL A 404 -5.48 -4.02 6.08
C VAL A 404 -5.67 -2.90 7.08
N HIS A 405 -5.96 -3.30 8.31
CA HIS A 405 -6.04 -2.41 9.45
C HIS A 405 -4.65 -2.28 10.09
N ASN A 406 -4.14 -1.06 10.20
CA ASN A 406 -2.85 -0.74 10.82
C ASN A 406 -3.02 -0.09 12.18
#